data_c31618514d62e46797d1fb5ed3ad64d5
#
_entry.id   c31618514d62e46797d1fb5ed3ad64d5
#
_cell.length_a   1.000
_cell.length_b   1.000
_cell.length_c   1.000
_cell.angle_alpha   90.00
_cell.angle_beta   90.00
_cell.angle_gamma   90.00
#
_symmetry.space_group_name_H-M   'P 1'
#
loop_
_entity.id
_entity.type
_entity.pdbx_description
1 polymer ?
#
loop_
_entity_poly.entity_id
_entity_poly.type
_entity_poly.pdbx_seq_one_letter_code
_entity_poly.pdbx_strand_id
1 'polypeptide(L)'
;MPVADNYFAALNSAVFTDGSFVFVPEGVKCPMELSTYFRINAANTGQFERTLVICEDRAQVSYLEGCTAPMRDENQLHAAVVELVALDDAYIKYSTVQNWYPGDEEGKGGIYNFVTKRGDCRGERSRISWTQVETGSAITWKYPSCVLRGKDSIGEFY
;
A
#
# COMPACT_ATOMS: atom_id res chain seq x y z
N MET A 1 11.24 3.72 4.24
CA MET A 1 11.41 2.31 4.67
C MET A 1 12.81 1.84 4.28
N PRO A 2 13.58 1.18 5.17
CA PRO A 2 14.89 0.67 4.82
C PRO A 2 14.78 -0.49 3.82
N VAL A 3 15.75 -0.60 2.90
CA VAL A 3 15.81 -1.72 1.95
C VAL A 3 16.01 -3.08 2.64
N ALA A 4 16.52 -3.07 3.86
CA ALA A 4 16.73 -4.27 4.67
C ALA A 4 15.45 -4.72 5.44
N ASP A 5 14.31 -4.08 5.24
CA ASP A 5 13.05 -4.41 5.91
C ASP A 5 12.65 -5.87 5.61
N ASN A 6 12.58 -6.21 4.33
CA ASN A 6 12.41 -7.59 3.87
C ASN A 6 12.83 -7.72 2.39
N TYR A 7 12.91 -8.96 1.92
CA TYR A 7 13.36 -9.30 0.57
C TYR A 7 12.56 -8.58 -0.54
N PHE A 8 11.22 -8.59 -0.46
CA PHE A 8 10.37 -7.97 -1.48
C PHE A 8 10.41 -6.44 -1.45
N ALA A 9 10.63 -5.84 -0.28
CA ALA A 9 10.87 -4.41 -0.17
C ALA A 9 12.21 -4.01 -0.80
N ALA A 10 13.24 -4.83 -0.65
CA ALA A 10 14.53 -4.62 -1.31
C ALA A 10 14.38 -4.74 -2.83
N LEU A 11 13.70 -5.78 -3.31
CA LEU A 11 13.43 -5.98 -4.73
C LEU A 11 12.63 -4.80 -5.32
N ASN A 12 11.53 -4.41 -4.68
CA ASN A 12 10.75 -3.25 -5.10
C ASN A 12 11.63 -1.99 -5.20
N SER A 13 12.48 -1.74 -4.21
CA SER A 13 13.37 -0.56 -4.21
C SER A 13 14.36 -0.54 -5.37
N ALA A 14 14.71 -1.71 -5.90
CA ALA A 14 15.63 -1.81 -7.03
C ALA A 14 14.95 -1.64 -8.40
N VAL A 15 13.66 -2.01 -8.52
CA VAL A 15 13.03 -2.18 -9.84
C VAL A 15 11.68 -1.46 -9.99
N PHE A 16 11.18 -0.73 -8.98
CA PHE A 16 9.91 -0.01 -9.13
C PHE A 16 10.03 1.08 -10.21
N THR A 17 9.00 1.20 -11.03
CA THR A 17 8.95 2.17 -12.14
C THR A 17 7.70 3.03 -12.12
N ASP A 18 6.76 2.73 -11.21
CA ASP A 18 5.50 3.44 -11.09
C ASP A 18 5.07 3.56 -9.63
N GLY A 19 4.13 4.45 -9.35
CA GLY A 19 3.63 4.64 -8.01
C GLY A 19 2.83 5.92 -7.83
N SER A 20 2.47 6.18 -6.58
CA SER A 20 1.74 7.38 -6.19
C SER A 20 2.52 8.19 -5.17
N PHE A 21 2.53 9.49 -5.34
CA PHE A 21 3.05 10.42 -4.35
C PHE A 21 1.97 11.42 -3.95
N VAL A 22 1.65 11.45 -2.65
CA VAL A 22 0.68 12.38 -2.08
C VAL A 22 1.34 13.16 -0.95
N PHE A 23 1.34 14.47 -1.09
CA PHE A 23 1.80 15.38 -0.05
C PHE A 23 0.66 16.31 0.35
N VAL A 24 0.30 16.30 1.63
CA VAL A 24 -0.76 17.16 2.18
C VAL A 24 -0.12 18.15 3.14
N PRO A 25 -0.12 19.45 2.76
CA PRO A 25 0.51 20.50 3.56
C PRO A 25 -0.17 20.69 4.92
N GLU A 26 0.54 21.34 5.82
CA GLU A 26 0.08 21.67 7.17
C GLU A 26 -1.33 22.28 7.20
N GLY A 27 -2.17 21.74 8.07
CA GLY A 27 -3.53 22.21 8.30
C GLY A 27 -4.55 21.89 7.20
N VAL A 28 -4.11 21.32 6.09
CA VAL A 28 -4.99 20.99 4.96
C VAL A 28 -5.79 19.72 5.26
N LYS A 29 -7.10 19.82 5.16
CA LYS A 29 -8.01 18.67 5.15
C LYS A 29 -8.45 18.43 3.72
N CYS A 30 -8.00 17.31 3.12
CA CYS A 30 -8.38 16.98 1.76
C CYS A 30 -9.90 16.84 1.65
N PRO A 31 -10.58 17.62 0.78
CA PRO A 31 -12.04 17.69 0.78
C PRO A 31 -12.71 16.47 0.17
N MET A 32 -11.96 15.61 -0.50
CA MET A 32 -12.45 14.39 -1.14
C MET A 32 -11.47 13.24 -0.93
N GLU A 33 -11.95 12.02 -1.09
CA GLU A 33 -11.07 10.85 -1.15
C GLU A 33 -10.27 10.88 -2.45
N LEU A 34 -8.97 10.72 -2.35
CA LEU A 34 -8.09 10.50 -3.49
C LEU A 34 -8.07 9.02 -3.82
N SER A 35 -7.94 8.68 -5.10
CA SER A 35 -7.86 7.28 -5.50
C SER A 35 -6.86 7.05 -6.63
N THR A 36 -6.20 5.89 -6.56
CA THR A 36 -5.35 5.37 -7.63
C THR A 36 -5.77 3.94 -7.95
N TYR A 37 -5.71 3.59 -9.22
CA TYR A 37 -6.04 2.26 -9.68
C TYR A 37 -4.89 1.72 -10.52
N PHE A 38 -4.28 0.62 -10.04
CA PHE A 38 -3.21 -0.09 -10.74
C PHE A 38 -3.76 -1.34 -11.42
N ARG A 39 -3.33 -1.58 -12.65
CA ARG A 39 -3.71 -2.76 -13.40
C ARG A 39 -2.52 -3.37 -14.12
N ILE A 40 -2.25 -4.64 -13.85
CA ILE A 40 -1.25 -5.41 -14.58
C ILE A 40 -1.87 -5.82 -15.92
N ASN A 41 -1.31 -5.35 -17.05
CA ASN A 41 -1.83 -5.66 -18.38
C ASN A 41 -0.89 -6.56 -19.21
N ALA A 42 0.41 -6.51 -18.98
CA ALA A 42 1.38 -7.26 -19.77
C ALA A 42 1.55 -8.69 -19.25
N ALA A 43 1.75 -9.63 -20.18
CA ALA A 43 2.12 -11.01 -19.87
C ALA A 43 3.60 -11.09 -19.47
N ASN A 44 3.98 -12.12 -18.71
CA ASN A 44 5.37 -12.37 -18.28
C ASN A 44 6.05 -11.18 -17.61
N THR A 45 5.27 -10.37 -16.87
CA THR A 45 5.79 -9.20 -16.15
C THR A 45 5.38 -9.25 -14.69
N GLY A 46 6.22 -8.64 -13.85
CA GLY A 46 5.85 -8.27 -12.48
C GLY A 46 5.40 -6.82 -12.42
N GLN A 47 4.57 -6.50 -11.44
CA GLN A 47 4.22 -5.13 -11.09
C GLN A 47 4.92 -4.74 -9.78
N PHE A 48 5.68 -3.65 -9.85
CA PHE A 48 6.45 -3.12 -8.72
C PHE A 48 6.12 -1.66 -8.55
N GLU A 49 5.08 -1.38 -7.78
CA GLU A 49 4.67 -0.02 -7.50
C GLU A 49 5.10 0.43 -6.10
N ARG A 50 5.23 1.75 -5.93
CA ARG A 50 5.59 2.35 -4.67
C ARG A 50 4.75 3.58 -4.38
N THR A 51 3.96 3.53 -3.32
CA THR A 51 3.11 4.63 -2.88
C THR A 51 3.72 5.30 -1.65
N LEU A 52 3.81 6.63 -1.67
CA LEU A 52 4.23 7.45 -0.53
C LEU A 52 3.17 8.52 -0.25
N VAL A 53 2.64 8.53 0.97
CA VAL A 53 1.71 9.56 1.46
C VAL A 53 2.32 10.25 2.67
N ILE A 54 2.41 11.56 2.62
CA ILE A 54 2.90 12.40 3.71
C ILE A 54 1.83 13.41 4.09
N CYS A 55 1.43 13.41 5.35
CA CYS A 55 0.59 14.44 5.94
C CYS A 55 1.40 15.25 6.95
N GLU A 56 1.52 16.54 6.70
CA GLU A 56 2.11 17.48 7.66
C GLU A 56 1.18 17.74 8.85
N ASP A 57 1.59 18.60 9.77
CA ASP A 57 0.86 18.86 11.02
C ASP A 57 -0.60 19.23 10.75
N ARG A 58 -1.53 18.59 11.48
CA ARG A 58 -2.99 18.81 11.39
C ARG A 58 -3.59 18.52 10.00
N ALA A 59 -2.81 17.93 9.09
CA ALA A 59 -3.29 17.54 7.76
C ALA A 59 -4.10 16.24 7.81
N GLN A 60 -5.06 16.11 6.88
CA GLN A 60 -5.92 14.92 6.80
C GLN A 60 -6.16 14.50 5.36
N VAL A 61 -6.09 13.19 5.11
CA VAL A 61 -6.40 12.62 3.79
C VAL A 61 -7.07 11.25 3.94
N SER A 62 -8.01 10.97 3.04
CA SER A 62 -8.50 9.63 2.74
C SER A 62 -7.98 9.24 1.36
N TYR A 63 -7.34 8.07 1.28
CA TYR A 63 -6.75 7.56 0.05
C TYR A 63 -7.19 6.12 -0.20
N LEU A 64 -7.69 5.84 -1.39
CA LEU A 64 -8.12 4.52 -1.83
C LEU A 64 -7.20 4.01 -2.95
N GLU A 65 -6.64 2.84 -2.77
CA GLU A 65 -5.85 2.16 -3.79
C GLU A 65 -6.54 0.88 -4.25
N GLY A 66 -6.80 0.78 -5.55
CA GLY A 66 -7.34 -0.39 -6.19
C GLY A 66 -6.28 -1.08 -7.05
N CYS A 67 -6.20 -2.42 -6.96
CA CYS A 67 -5.29 -3.20 -7.79
C CYS A 67 -5.99 -4.42 -8.36
N THR A 68 -5.78 -4.68 -9.65
CA THR A 68 -6.27 -5.90 -10.31
C THR A 68 -5.32 -6.39 -11.39
N ALA A 69 -5.48 -7.65 -11.78
CA ALA A 69 -4.83 -8.23 -12.94
C ALA A 69 -5.82 -9.10 -13.72
N PRO A 70 -5.64 -9.26 -15.06
CA PRO A 70 -6.42 -10.20 -15.84
C PRO A 70 -6.08 -11.65 -15.45
N MET A 71 -7.02 -12.56 -15.68
CA MET A 71 -6.79 -14.00 -15.54
C MET A 71 -5.86 -14.48 -16.65
N ARG A 72 -4.80 -15.20 -16.28
CA ARG A 72 -3.80 -15.78 -17.20
C ARG A 72 -3.36 -17.15 -16.70
N ASP A 73 -2.92 -17.99 -17.64
CA ASP A 73 -2.38 -19.34 -17.36
C ASP A 73 -0.96 -19.32 -16.79
N GLU A 74 -0.40 -18.17 -16.54
CA GLU A 74 0.93 -17.97 -15.99
C GLU A 74 0.86 -17.21 -14.67
N ASN A 75 1.75 -17.52 -13.74
CA ASN A 75 1.87 -16.78 -12.51
C ASN A 75 2.47 -15.39 -12.77
N GLN A 76 1.94 -14.39 -12.09
CA GLN A 76 2.46 -13.01 -12.14
C GLN A 76 2.78 -12.53 -10.73
N LEU A 77 3.86 -11.78 -10.59
CA LEU A 77 4.27 -11.20 -9.33
C LEU A 77 3.75 -9.75 -9.21
N HIS A 78 3.04 -9.49 -8.12
CA HIS A 78 2.76 -8.16 -7.64
C HIS A 78 3.55 -7.92 -6.34
N ALA A 79 4.51 -7.03 -6.37
CA ALA A 79 5.34 -6.71 -5.21
C ALA A 79 5.33 -5.19 -4.98
N ALA A 80 4.42 -4.74 -4.13
CA ALA A 80 4.21 -3.32 -3.84
C ALA A 80 4.80 -2.90 -2.50
N VAL A 81 5.09 -1.62 -2.40
CA VAL A 81 5.51 -0.95 -1.17
C VAL A 81 4.65 0.27 -0.93
N VAL A 82 4.10 0.40 0.28
CA VAL A 82 3.35 1.59 0.69
C VAL A 82 3.98 2.17 1.95
N GLU A 83 4.24 3.47 1.92
CA GLU A 83 4.78 4.22 3.04
C GLU A 83 3.86 5.40 3.37
N LEU A 84 3.43 5.47 4.64
CA LEU A 84 2.62 6.58 5.14
C LEU A 84 3.38 7.29 6.25
N VAL A 85 3.41 8.61 6.23
CA VAL A 85 4.05 9.45 7.25
C VAL A 85 3.04 10.46 7.77
N ALA A 86 2.72 10.40 9.05
CA ALA A 86 1.83 11.32 9.71
C ALA A 86 2.57 12.12 10.78
N LEU A 87 2.56 13.45 10.65
CA LEU A 87 3.14 14.38 11.61
C LEU A 87 2.13 14.76 12.72
N ASP A 88 2.35 15.83 13.47
CA ASP A 88 1.55 16.18 14.65
C ASP A 88 0.07 16.37 14.30
N ASP A 89 -0.84 15.70 15.05
CA ASP A 89 -2.29 15.75 14.84
C ASP A 89 -2.76 15.36 13.41
N ALA A 90 -1.88 14.77 12.59
CA ALA A 90 -2.22 14.37 11.24
C ALA A 90 -3.01 13.06 11.22
N TYR A 91 -3.91 12.91 10.23
CA TYR A 91 -4.70 11.71 10.04
C TYR A 91 -4.64 11.21 8.61
N ILE A 92 -4.19 9.98 8.43
CA ILE A 92 -4.21 9.27 7.15
C ILE A 92 -5.15 8.07 7.27
N LYS A 93 -6.22 8.07 6.48
CA LYS A 93 -7.03 6.88 6.22
C LYS A 93 -6.60 6.30 4.88
N TYR A 94 -6.02 5.12 4.90
CA TYR A 94 -5.59 4.42 3.69
C TYR A 94 -6.39 3.14 3.50
N SER A 95 -7.08 3.04 2.39
CA SER A 95 -7.90 1.88 2.05
C SER A 95 -7.35 1.17 0.81
N THR A 96 -7.36 -0.16 0.80
CA THR A 96 -7.09 -0.95 -0.41
C THR A 96 -8.23 -1.89 -0.71
N VAL A 97 -8.54 -2.01 -1.99
CA VAL A 97 -9.41 -3.06 -2.53
C VAL A 97 -8.62 -3.78 -3.62
N GLN A 98 -8.27 -5.03 -3.34
CA GLN A 98 -7.49 -5.86 -4.27
C GLN A 98 -8.30 -7.12 -4.59
N ASN A 99 -8.48 -7.36 -5.88
CA ASN A 99 -9.17 -8.54 -6.38
C ASN A 99 -8.28 -9.23 -7.43
N TRP A 100 -7.74 -10.38 -7.04
CA TRP A 100 -6.75 -11.11 -7.80
C TRP A 100 -7.27 -12.45 -8.28
N TYR A 101 -6.71 -12.93 -9.38
CA TYR A 101 -6.96 -14.27 -9.86
C TYR A 101 -6.17 -15.30 -9.03
N PRO A 102 -6.81 -16.32 -8.45
CA PRO A 102 -6.13 -17.32 -7.62
C PRO A 102 -5.42 -18.43 -8.41
N GLY A 103 -5.64 -18.53 -9.71
CA GLY A 103 -5.29 -19.68 -10.54
C GLY A 103 -6.52 -20.53 -10.88
N ASP A 104 -6.34 -21.50 -11.76
CA ASP A 104 -7.39 -22.46 -12.13
C ASP A 104 -7.53 -23.61 -11.10
N GLU A 105 -8.42 -24.56 -11.38
CA GLU A 105 -8.69 -25.71 -10.48
C GLU A 105 -7.47 -26.63 -10.33
N GLU A 106 -6.56 -26.65 -11.30
CA GLU A 106 -5.30 -27.37 -11.26
C GLU A 106 -4.18 -26.58 -10.58
N GLY A 107 -4.45 -25.34 -10.13
CA GLY A 107 -3.47 -24.47 -9.49
C GLY A 107 -2.52 -23.78 -10.45
N LYS A 108 -2.88 -23.70 -11.75
CA LYS A 108 -2.09 -23.05 -12.78
C LYS A 108 -2.46 -21.56 -12.89
N GLY A 109 -1.45 -20.72 -13.08
CA GLY A 109 -1.63 -19.27 -13.12
C GLY A 109 -1.83 -18.66 -11.74
N GLY A 110 -2.46 -17.49 -11.72
CA GLY A 110 -2.72 -16.77 -10.48
C GLY A 110 -1.62 -15.78 -10.07
N ILE A 111 -1.99 -14.89 -9.16
CA ILE A 111 -1.13 -13.79 -8.74
C ILE A 111 -0.41 -14.13 -7.44
N TYR A 112 0.89 -13.90 -7.41
CA TYR A 112 1.70 -13.85 -6.18
C TYR A 112 1.71 -12.39 -5.69
N ASN A 113 0.99 -12.15 -4.58
CA ASN A 113 0.71 -10.81 -4.09
C ASN A 113 1.49 -10.54 -2.80
N PHE A 114 2.66 -9.90 -2.96
CA PHE A 114 3.56 -9.58 -1.85
C PHE A 114 3.58 -8.06 -1.63
N VAL A 115 2.97 -7.60 -0.54
CA VAL A 115 2.87 -6.16 -0.26
C VAL A 115 3.39 -5.83 1.12
N THR A 116 4.35 -4.91 1.17
CA THR A 116 4.89 -4.35 2.41
C THR A 116 4.32 -2.96 2.63
N LYS A 117 3.67 -2.75 3.78
CA LYS A 117 3.07 -1.47 4.15
C LYS A 117 3.64 -0.99 5.47
N ARG A 118 4.14 0.26 5.50
CA ARG A 118 4.72 0.88 6.70
C ARG A 118 4.07 2.22 6.95
N GLY A 119 3.41 2.34 8.09
CA GLY A 119 2.94 3.61 8.64
C GLY A 119 3.93 4.13 9.68
N ASP A 120 4.35 5.38 9.55
CA ASP A 120 5.16 6.09 10.54
C ASP A 120 4.28 7.17 11.19
N CYS A 121 3.70 6.85 12.35
CA CYS A 121 2.99 7.80 13.20
C CYS A 121 4.04 8.62 13.96
N ARG A 122 4.68 9.55 13.26
CA ARG A 122 5.86 10.29 13.70
C ARG A 122 5.51 11.39 14.69
N GLY A 123 4.39 12.08 14.44
CA GLY A 123 3.96 13.21 15.23
C GLY A 123 3.12 12.82 16.44
N GLU A 124 3.00 13.74 17.41
CA GLU A 124 2.09 13.59 18.55
C GLU A 124 0.63 13.48 18.07
N ARG A 125 -0.16 12.61 18.69
CA ARG A 125 -1.58 12.36 18.38
C ARG A 125 -1.84 12.05 16.90
N SER A 126 -0.81 11.71 16.14
CA SER A 126 -0.95 11.28 14.75
C SER A 126 -1.71 9.97 14.65
N ARG A 127 -2.44 9.78 13.56
CA ARG A 127 -3.26 8.59 13.36
C ARG A 127 -3.15 8.06 11.95
N ILE A 128 -2.91 6.75 11.84
CA ILE A 128 -2.95 6.03 10.57
C ILE A 128 -3.95 4.88 10.70
N SER A 129 -4.95 4.87 9.81
CA SER A 129 -5.95 3.82 9.73
C SER A 129 -5.81 3.06 8.41
N TRP A 130 -5.55 1.76 8.50
CA TRP A 130 -5.48 0.84 7.37
C TRP A 130 -6.80 0.08 7.23
N THR A 131 -7.43 0.14 6.06
CA THR A 131 -8.54 -0.75 5.69
C THR A 131 -8.11 -1.58 4.50
N GLN A 132 -8.19 -2.92 4.59
CA GLN A 132 -7.71 -3.81 3.54
C GLN A 132 -8.77 -4.83 3.19
N VAL A 133 -9.25 -4.79 1.95
CA VAL A 133 -10.12 -5.80 1.36
C VAL A 133 -9.32 -6.55 0.30
N GLU A 134 -9.05 -7.81 0.56
CA GLU A 134 -8.21 -8.67 -0.27
C GLU A 134 -9.00 -9.92 -0.67
N THR A 135 -9.08 -10.18 -1.95
CA THR A 135 -9.71 -11.39 -2.47
C THR A 135 -8.84 -12.04 -3.55
N GLY A 136 -8.92 -13.36 -3.65
CA GLY A 136 -8.19 -14.13 -4.65
C GLY A 136 -6.71 -14.26 -4.34
N SER A 137 -5.88 -14.22 -5.39
CA SER A 137 -4.44 -14.54 -5.47
C SER A 137 -4.10 -16.01 -5.15
N ALA A 138 -3.07 -16.51 -5.83
CA ALA A 138 -2.52 -17.85 -5.56
C ALA A 138 -1.76 -17.86 -4.24
N ILE A 139 -1.00 -16.80 -3.96
CA ILE A 139 -0.29 -16.59 -2.70
C ILE A 139 -0.41 -15.13 -2.31
N THR A 140 -0.84 -14.87 -1.08
CA THR A 140 -0.83 -13.52 -0.50
C THR A 140 0.12 -13.44 0.69
N TRP A 141 1.03 -12.50 0.63
CA TRP A 141 1.84 -12.10 1.76
C TRP A 141 1.71 -10.59 1.99
N LYS A 142 0.86 -10.23 2.93
CA LYS A 142 0.66 -8.84 3.37
C LYS A 142 1.40 -8.60 4.67
N TYR A 143 2.11 -7.48 4.70
CA TYR A 143 2.96 -7.15 5.82
C TYR A 143 2.79 -5.68 6.26
N PRO A 144 1.57 -5.32 6.74
CA PRO A 144 1.31 -3.97 7.23
C PRO A 144 1.84 -3.78 8.64
N SER A 145 2.30 -2.57 8.95
CA SER A 145 2.64 -2.16 10.30
C SER A 145 2.50 -0.65 10.51
N CYS A 146 2.37 -0.24 11.76
CA CYS A 146 2.52 1.14 12.21
C CYS A 146 3.64 1.23 13.24
N VAL A 147 4.55 2.17 13.02
CA VAL A 147 5.57 2.57 13.99
C VAL A 147 5.03 3.77 14.74
N LEU A 148 4.69 3.59 16.02
CA LEU A 148 4.12 4.64 16.88
C LEU A 148 5.26 5.38 17.59
N ARG A 149 5.67 6.53 17.03
CA ARG A 149 6.77 7.34 17.57
C ARG A 149 6.29 8.53 18.37
N GLY A 150 5.24 9.18 17.90
CA GLY A 150 4.65 10.34 18.57
C GLY A 150 3.87 9.91 19.81
N LYS A 151 3.88 10.77 20.82
CA LYS A 151 3.07 10.60 22.02
C LYS A 151 1.60 10.53 21.61
N ASP A 152 0.83 9.61 22.21
CA ASP A 152 -0.59 9.40 21.95
C ASP A 152 -0.93 9.11 20.48
N SER A 153 0.04 8.62 19.68
CA SER A 153 -0.21 8.22 18.30
C SER A 153 -0.96 6.91 18.20
N ILE A 154 -1.74 6.74 17.12
CA ILE A 154 -2.68 5.62 16.94
C ILE A 154 -2.46 4.95 15.58
N GLY A 155 -2.32 3.62 15.58
CA GLY A 155 -2.34 2.78 14.39
C GLY A 155 -3.54 1.82 14.43
N GLU A 156 -4.34 1.77 13.37
CA GLU A 156 -5.54 0.95 13.27
C GLU A 156 -5.48 0.05 12.04
N PHE A 157 -6.02 -1.18 12.18
CA PHE A 157 -6.08 -2.17 11.10
C PHE A 157 -7.47 -2.80 11.04
N TYR A 158 -8.06 -2.79 9.82
CA TYR A 158 -9.36 -3.39 9.52
C TYR A 158 -9.27 -4.32 8.31
#